data_429bccb0352bd6157a2ec341d1591e0b
#
_entry.id   429bccb0352bd6157a2ec341d1591e0b
#
_cell.length_a   1.000
_cell.length_b   1.000
_cell.length_c   1.000
_cell.angle_alpha   90.00
_cell.angle_beta   90.00
_cell.angle_gamma   90.00
#
_symmetry.space_group_name_H-M   'P 1'
#
loop_
_entity.id
_entity.type
_entity.pdbx_description
1 polymer ?
#
loop_
_entity_poly.entity_id
_entity_poly.type
_entity_poly.pdbx_seq_one_letter_code
_entity_poly.pdbx_strand_id
1 'polypeptide(L)'
;LGSVAAAGLMLATATLTMASRQRRLEEARLQVRRMELEEMASRRKALAHQQRMHWELLAKAIDDPSLAEVIDTYDKSIPAAKRRQYFYANAWYVNLYHLYRSGILDQEELYGHLRELFQSPLLREYWEASKGQRATLKHSSDEARIGRMVDGLIKDLDEAETDEWWVVGNPPTA
;
A
#
# COMPACT_ATOMS: atom_id res chain seq x y z
N LEU A 1 -25.79 -22.16 -65.49
CA LEU A 1 -26.30 -22.51 -64.15
C LEU A 1 -25.16 -22.97 -63.20
N GLY A 2 -24.01 -23.48 -63.68
CA GLY A 2 -22.91 -23.95 -62.82
C GLY A 2 -22.08 -22.86 -62.12
N SER A 3 -21.95 -21.65 -62.71
CA SER A 3 -21.07 -20.59 -62.16
C SER A 3 -21.63 -19.86 -60.95
N VAL A 4 -22.95 -19.77 -60.82
CA VAL A 4 -23.63 -19.09 -59.69
C VAL A 4 -23.58 -19.99 -58.44
N ALA A 5 -23.71 -21.29 -58.59
CA ALA A 5 -23.60 -22.26 -57.50
C ALA A 5 -22.18 -22.31 -56.90
N ALA A 6 -21.15 -22.26 -57.74
CA ALA A 6 -19.76 -22.23 -57.32
C ALA A 6 -19.39 -20.93 -56.54
N ALA A 7 -19.88 -19.80 -56.94
CA ALA A 7 -19.67 -18.52 -56.25
C ALA A 7 -20.37 -18.49 -54.88
N GLY A 8 -21.58 -19.06 -54.75
CA GLY A 8 -22.30 -19.17 -53.48
C GLY A 8 -21.58 -20.06 -52.46
N LEU A 9 -20.99 -21.18 -52.88
CA LEU A 9 -20.23 -22.09 -52.05
C LEU A 9 -18.90 -21.43 -51.53
N MET A 10 -18.22 -20.69 -52.36
CA MET A 10 -17.00 -19.97 -52.00
C MET A 10 -17.27 -18.85 -50.99
N LEU A 11 -18.37 -18.12 -51.11
CA LEU A 11 -18.78 -17.12 -50.16
C LEU A 11 -19.19 -17.75 -48.81
N ALA A 12 -19.91 -18.86 -48.81
CA ALA A 12 -20.29 -19.55 -47.57
C ALA A 12 -19.08 -20.13 -46.80
N THR A 13 -18.09 -20.65 -47.49
CA THR A 13 -16.85 -21.15 -46.87
C THR A 13 -15.99 -19.98 -46.32
N ALA A 14 -15.93 -18.83 -46.99
CA ALA A 14 -15.19 -17.66 -46.53
C ALA A 14 -15.84 -17.08 -45.25
N THR A 15 -17.16 -17.02 -45.18
CA THR A 15 -17.86 -16.53 -43.96
C THR A 15 -17.71 -17.48 -42.78
N LEU A 16 -17.75 -18.79 -43.00
CA LEU A 16 -17.51 -19.79 -41.93
C LEU A 16 -16.07 -19.73 -41.42
N THR A 17 -15.08 -19.54 -42.29
CA THR A 17 -13.69 -19.41 -41.87
C THR A 17 -13.44 -18.09 -41.11
N MET A 18 -14.06 -17.01 -41.50
CA MET A 18 -13.98 -15.75 -40.75
C MET A 18 -14.63 -15.89 -39.38
N ALA A 19 -15.82 -16.46 -39.29
CA ALA A 19 -16.52 -16.68 -38.02
C ALA A 19 -15.70 -17.59 -37.06
N SER A 20 -15.10 -18.65 -37.60
CA SER A 20 -14.24 -19.51 -36.78
C SER A 20 -12.96 -18.85 -36.30
N ARG A 21 -12.34 -17.99 -37.13
CA ARG A 21 -11.18 -17.18 -36.70
C ARG A 21 -11.57 -16.15 -35.62
N GLN A 22 -12.70 -15.53 -35.78
CA GLN A 22 -13.19 -14.55 -34.79
C GLN A 22 -13.45 -15.20 -33.42
N ARG A 23 -14.12 -16.37 -33.41
CA ARG A 23 -14.31 -17.15 -32.17
C ARG A 23 -12.98 -17.54 -31.50
N ARG A 24 -11.99 -18.01 -32.27
CA ARG A 24 -10.66 -18.35 -31.74
C ARG A 24 -9.96 -17.12 -31.14
N LEU A 25 -10.10 -15.95 -31.75
CA LEU A 25 -9.53 -14.70 -31.22
C LEU A 25 -10.24 -14.27 -29.94
N GLU A 26 -11.56 -14.41 -29.86
CA GLU A 26 -12.32 -14.13 -28.64
C GLU A 26 -11.96 -15.10 -27.50
N GLU A 27 -11.86 -16.40 -27.80
CA GLU A 27 -11.40 -17.40 -26.83
C GLU A 27 -9.98 -17.12 -26.34
N ALA A 28 -9.05 -16.76 -27.24
CA ALA A 28 -7.69 -16.39 -26.86
C ALA A 28 -7.66 -15.13 -25.96
N ARG A 29 -8.48 -14.11 -26.28
CA ARG A 29 -8.62 -12.90 -25.45
C ARG A 29 -9.16 -13.23 -24.06
N LEU A 30 -10.17 -14.08 -23.98
CA LEU A 30 -10.72 -14.53 -22.70
C LEU A 30 -9.70 -15.32 -21.87
N GLN A 31 -8.90 -16.18 -22.52
CA GLN A 31 -7.82 -16.90 -21.85
C GLN A 31 -6.75 -15.96 -21.29
N VAL A 32 -6.29 -14.98 -22.09
CA VAL A 32 -5.33 -13.97 -21.63
C VAL A 32 -5.89 -13.22 -20.42
N ARG A 33 -7.14 -12.76 -20.48
CA ARG A 33 -7.76 -12.04 -19.39
C ARG A 33 -7.92 -12.89 -18.12
N ARG A 34 -8.20 -14.20 -18.26
CA ARG A 34 -8.20 -15.13 -17.12
C ARG A 34 -6.82 -15.25 -16.48
N MET A 35 -5.78 -15.44 -17.30
CA MET A 35 -4.41 -15.53 -16.81
C MET A 35 -3.98 -14.24 -16.08
N GLU A 36 -4.34 -13.07 -16.60
CA GLU A 36 -4.07 -11.77 -15.93
C GLU A 36 -4.76 -11.67 -14.56
N LEU A 37 -6.02 -12.11 -14.48
CA LEU A 37 -6.77 -12.12 -13.21
C LEU A 37 -6.18 -13.13 -12.21
N GLU A 38 -5.78 -14.31 -12.67
CA GLU A 38 -5.13 -15.33 -11.83
C GLU A 38 -3.76 -14.85 -11.34
N GLU A 39 -2.98 -14.19 -12.18
CA GLU A 39 -1.70 -13.59 -11.79
C GLU A 39 -1.89 -12.49 -10.74
N MET A 40 -2.85 -11.58 -10.94
CA MET A 40 -3.18 -10.56 -9.94
C MET A 40 -3.62 -11.17 -8.61
N ALA A 41 -4.48 -12.19 -8.65
CA ALA A 41 -4.92 -12.90 -7.45
C ALA A 41 -3.75 -13.60 -6.73
N SER A 42 -2.84 -14.21 -7.48
CA SER A 42 -1.64 -14.83 -6.94
C SER A 42 -0.70 -13.82 -6.28
N ARG A 43 -0.47 -12.68 -6.94
CA ARG A 43 0.33 -11.56 -6.37
C ARG A 43 -0.27 -11.01 -5.08
N ARG A 44 -1.60 -10.84 -5.03
CA ARG A 44 -2.30 -10.40 -3.80
C ARG A 44 -2.14 -11.41 -2.67
N LYS A 45 -2.26 -12.72 -2.95
CA LYS A 45 -2.05 -13.77 -1.96
C LYS A 45 -0.61 -13.79 -1.44
N ALA A 46 0.38 -13.65 -2.32
CA ALA A 46 1.78 -13.60 -1.93
C ALA A 46 2.07 -12.38 -1.05
N LEU A 47 1.52 -11.21 -1.39
CA LEU A 47 1.66 -10.00 -0.59
C LEU A 47 1.03 -10.16 0.80
N ALA A 48 -0.18 -10.71 0.89
CA ALA A 48 -0.87 -10.97 2.15
C ALA A 48 -0.10 -11.98 3.03
N HIS A 49 0.49 -13.01 2.42
CA HIS A 49 1.33 -13.96 3.14
C HIS A 49 2.60 -13.32 3.70
N GLN A 50 3.28 -12.51 2.90
CA GLN A 50 4.48 -11.77 3.33
C GLN A 50 4.15 -10.78 4.46
N GLN A 51 3.02 -10.09 4.36
CA GLN A 51 2.53 -9.19 5.40
C GLN A 51 2.28 -9.95 6.71
N ARG A 52 1.63 -11.11 6.65
CA ARG A 52 1.39 -11.95 7.81
C ARG A 52 2.69 -12.41 8.46
N MET A 53 3.66 -12.88 7.67
CA MET A 53 4.98 -13.26 8.20
C MET A 53 5.69 -12.09 8.87
N HIS A 54 5.65 -10.91 8.29
CA HIS A 54 6.22 -9.70 8.88
C HIS A 54 5.59 -9.39 10.25
N TRP A 55 4.26 -9.46 10.33
CA TRP A 55 3.51 -9.29 11.56
C TRP A 55 3.90 -10.30 12.64
N GLU A 56 3.99 -11.58 12.28
CA GLU A 56 4.35 -12.66 13.19
C GLU A 56 5.77 -12.48 13.75
N LEU A 57 6.71 -12.01 12.94
CA LEU A 57 8.08 -11.70 13.37
C LEU A 57 8.13 -10.50 14.32
N LEU A 58 7.41 -9.41 13.98
CA LEU A 58 7.33 -8.23 14.84
C LEU A 58 6.64 -8.54 16.17
N ALA A 59 5.55 -9.30 16.17
CA ALA A 59 4.84 -9.69 17.38
C ALA A 59 5.77 -10.42 18.35
N LYS A 60 6.57 -11.38 17.86
CA LYS A 60 7.57 -12.08 18.67
C LYS A 60 8.60 -11.12 19.28
N ALA A 61 9.07 -10.14 18.53
CA ALA A 61 10.02 -9.15 19.03
C ALA A 61 9.39 -8.17 20.03
N ILE A 62 8.08 -7.91 19.92
CA ILE A 62 7.35 -7.11 20.89
C ILE A 62 7.18 -7.87 22.21
N ASP A 63 6.89 -9.16 22.14
CA ASP A 63 6.65 -10.01 23.31
C ASP A 63 7.94 -10.39 24.04
N ASP A 64 9.03 -10.67 23.30
CA ASP A 64 10.31 -11.11 23.84
C ASP A 64 11.42 -10.06 23.62
N PRO A 65 11.91 -9.41 24.70
CA PRO A 65 12.98 -8.42 24.61
C PRO A 65 14.27 -8.94 23.98
N SER A 66 14.59 -10.23 24.15
CA SER A 66 15.82 -10.80 23.58
C SER A 66 15.74 -10.92 22.05
N LEU A 67 14.54 -11.21 21.52
CA LEU A 67 14.29 -11.21 20.08
C LEU A 67 14.21 -9.80 19.51
N ALA A 68 13.74 -8.84 20.31
CA ALA A 68 13.76 -7.43 19.93
C ALA A 68 15.17 -6.94 19.59
N GLU A 69 16.17 -7.35 20.36
CA GLU A 69 17.56 -6.94 20.15
C GLU A 69 18.12 -7.35 18.77
N VAL A 70 17.62 -8.43 18.19
CA VAL A 70 18.05 -8.95 16.88
C VAL A 70 17.70 -7.98 15.74
N ILE A 71 16.55 -7.30 15.86
CA ILE A 71 16.05 -6.39 14.80
C ILE A 71 16.13 -4.92 15.20
N ASP A 72 16.58 -4.63 16.42
CA ASP A 72 16.63 -3.29 16.99
C ASP A 72 17.81 -2.48 16.45
N THR A 73 17.50 -1.68 15.44
CA THR A 73 18.45 -0.77 14.78
C THR A 73 18.33 0.69 15.26
N TYR A 74 17.46 0.96 16.23
CA TYR A 74 17.28 2.28 16.79
C TYR A 74 18.46 2.71 17.68
N ASP A 75 18.59 4.02 17.89
CA ASP A 75 19.61 4.58 18.77
C ASP A 75 19.44 3.99 20.19
N LYS A 76 20.55 3.50 20.73
CA LYS A 76 20.58 2.86 22.06
C LYS A 76 20.41 3.85 23.22
N SER A 77 20.48 5.16 22.97
CA SER A 77 20.10 6.20 23.94
C SER A 77 18.58 6.19 24.24
N ILE A 78 17.76 5.67 23.31
CA ILE A 78 16.33 5.52 23.49
C ILE A 78 16.07 4.30 24.39
N PRO A 79 15.22 4.42 25.46
CA PRO A 79 14.91 3.31 26.35
C PRO A 79 14.39 2.06 25.61
N ALA A 80 14.84 0.87 25.99
CA ALA A 80 14.46 -0.38 25.32
C ALA A 80 12.95 -0.59 25.25
N ALA A 81 12.20 -0.23 26.29
CA ALA A 81 10.74 -0.29 26.29
C ALA A 81 10.14 0.58 25.19
N LYS A 82 10.70 1.79 24.96
CA LYS A 82 10.24 2.72 23.94
C LYS A 82 10.58 2.22 22.53
N ARG A 83 11.77 1.64 22.34
CA ARG A 83 12.15 1.02 21.06
C ARG A 83 11.22 -0.14 20.68
N ARG A 84 10.71 -0.91 21.66
CA ARG A 84 9.68 -1.93 21.42
C ARG A 84 8.33 -1.33 21.00
N GLN A 85 7.95 -0.18 21.56
CA GLN A 85 6.77 0.54 21.10
C GLN A 85 6.93 1.01 19.65
N TYR A 86 8.15 1.34 19.23
CA TYR A 86 8.43 1.69 17.82
C TYR A 86 8.25 0.51 16.87
N PHE A 87 8.53 -0.73 17.29
CA PHE A 87 8.18 -1.90 16.48
C PHE A 87 6.66 -2.01 16.26
N TYR A 88 5.87 -1.72 17.28
CA TYR A 88 4.42 -1.72 17.16
C TYR A 88 3.93 -0.57 16.26
N ALA A 89 4.50 0.62 16.40
CA ALA A 89 4.23 1.75 15.53
C ALA A 89 4.57 1.45 14.06
N ASN A 90 5.75 0.82 13.83
CA ASN A 90 6.15 0.35 12.51
C ASN A 90 5.14 -0.65 11.92
N ALA A 91 4.66 -1.59 12.72
CA ALA A 91 3.71 -2.58 12.27
C ALA A 91 2.39 -1.93 11.78
N TRP A 92 1.89 -0.91 12.49
CA TRP A 92 0.70 -0.15 12.07
C TRP A 92 0.93 0.61 10.77
N TYR A 93 2.05 1.34 10.66
CA TYR A 93 2.40 2.06 9.43
C TYR A 93 2.52 1.11 8.25
N VAL A 94 3.28 0.02 8.39
CA VAL A 94 3.48 -0.98 7.34
C VAL A 94 2.17 -1.65 6.95
N ASN A 95 1.26 -1.89 7.92
CA ASN A 95 -0.06 -2.43 7.61
C ASN A 95 -0.87 -1.50 6.70
N LEU A 96 -0.95 -0.20 7.02
CA LEU A 96 -1.64 0.78 6.17
C LEU A 96 -1.00 0.88 4.78
N TYR A 97 0.32 0.89 4.71
CA TYR A 97 1.05 0.87 3.44
C TYR A 97 0.70 -0.35 2.59
N HIS A 98 0.59 -1.54 3.19
CA HIS A 98 0.21 -2.76 2.48
C HIS A 98 -1.26 -2.75 2.03
N LEU A 99 -2.19 -2.23 2.83
CA LEU A 99 -3.59 -2.06 2.43
C LEU A 99 -3.70 -1.15 1.20
N TYR A 100 -2.96 -0.07 1.17
CA TYR A 100 -2.85 0.79 0.00
C TYR A 100 -2.25 0.05 -1.21
N ARG A 101 -1.12 -0.63 -1.04
CA ARG A 101 -0.46 -1.37 -2.13
C ARG A 101 -1.30 -2.51 -2.70
N SER A 102 -2.15 -3.11 -1.89
CA SER A 102 -3.09 -4.15 -2.34
C SER A 102 -4.33 -3.59 -3.03
N GLY A 103 -4.52 -2.26 -3.05
CA GLY A 103 -5.66 -1.58 -3.63
C GLY A 103 -6.94 -1.74 -2.78
N ILE A 104 -6.81 -2.05 -1.49
CA ILE A 104 -7.91 -2.05 -0.51
C ILE A 104 -8.22 -0.61 -0.10
N LEU A 105 -7.18 0.19 0.10
CA LEU A 105 -7.29 1.63 0.34
C LEU A 105 -6.82 2.38 -0.90
N ASP A 106 -7.50 3.46 -1.23
CA ASP A 106 -7.00 4.45 -2.16
C ASP A 106 -6.06 5.46 -1.46
N GLN A 107 -5.57 6.46 -2.18
CA GLN A 107 -4.62 7.41 -1.62
C GLN A 107 -5.27 8.38 -0.62
N GLU A 108 -6.53 8.74 -0.82
CA GLU A 108 -7.27 9.64 0.05
C GLU A 108 -7.62 8.94 1.37
N GLU A 109 -8.09 7.71 1.29
CA GLU A 109 -8.35 6.87 2.47
C GLU A 109 -7.08 6.61 3.28
N LEU A 110 -5.96 6.28 2.59
CA LEU A 110 -4.66 6.13 3.25
C LEU A 110 -4.26 7.40 3.98
N TYR A 111 -4.40 8.58 3.36
CA TYR A 111 -4.08 9.87 3.98
C TYR A 111 -4.93 10.11 5.25
N GLY A 112 -6.23 9.82 5.19
CA GLY A 112 -7.13 9.92 6.34
C GLY A 112 -6.67 9.05 7.51
N HIS A 113 -6.38 7.76 7.25
CA HIS A 113 -5.88 6.84 8.27
C HIS A 113 -4.51 7.25 8.84
N LEU A 114 -3.60 7.71 7.99
CA LEU A 114 -2.30 8.21 8.45
C LEU A 114 -2.46 9.46 9.31
N ARG A 115 -3.35 10.38 8.94
CA ARG A 115 -3.63 11.59 9.73
C ARG A 115 -4.14 11.24 11.13
N GLU A 116 -5.02 10.27 11.25
CA GLU A 116 -5.52 9.79 12.55
C GLU A 116 -4.38 9.13 13.34
N LEU A 117 -3.63 8.24 12.72
CA LEU A 117 -2.55 7.50 13.35
C LEU A 117 -1.44 8.44 13.89
N PHE A 118 -1.04 9.44 13.10
CA PHE A 118 0.04 10.37 13.45
C PHE A 118 -0.38 11.49 14.42
N GLN A 119 -1.62 11.52 14.89
CA GLN A 119 -1.98 12.31 16.08
C GLN A 119 -1.28 11.77 17.33
N SER A 120 -0.88 10.50 17.36
CA SER A 120 -0.11 9.92 18.45
C SER A 120 1.32 10.50 18.51
N PRO A 121 1.74 11.13 19.64
CA PRO A 121 3.12 11.61 19.81
C PRO A 121 4.15 10.48 19.65
N LEU A 122 3.81 9.27 20.10
CA LEU A 122 4.69 8.09 19.99
C LEU A 122 4.96 7.72 18.52
N LEU A 123 3.95 7.85 17.65
CA LEU A 123 4.13 7.60 16.23
C LEU A 123 4.99 8.65 15.54
N ARG A 124 4.86 9.92 15.95
CA ARG A 124 5.75 11.01 15.49
C ARG A 124 7.19 10.78 15.93
N GLU A 125 7.41 10.36 17.18
CA GLU A 125 8.74 10.00 17.67
C GLU A 125 9.34 8.78 16.93
N TYR A 126 8.55 7.73 16.71
CA TYR A 126 8.96 6.58 15.88
C TYR A 126 9.35 7.04 14.48
N TRP A 127 8.56 7.93 13.88
CA TRP A 127 8.82 8.42 12.54
C TRP A 127 10.17 9.15 12.45
N GLU A 128 10.47 10.01 13.39
CA GLU A 128 11.78 10.68 13.45
C GLU A 128 12.91 9.68 13.71
N ALA A 129 12.75 8.77 14.66
CA ALA A 129 13.74 7.74 14.97
C ALA A 129 14.05 6.80 13.78
N SER A 130 13.12 6.59 12.86
CA SER A 130 13.29 5.76 11.65
C SER A 130 13.78 6.53 10.41
N LYS A 131 14.07 7.84 10.53
CA LYS A 131 14.46 8.70 9.41
C LYS A 131 15.70 8.20 8.66
N GLY A 132 16.71 7.71 9.37
CA GLY A 132 17.92 7.14 8.78
C GLY A 132 17.62 5.91 7.90
N GLN A 133 16.72 5.05 8.34
CA GLN A 133 16.30 3.86 7.57
C GLN A 133 15.51 4.28 6.32
N ARG A 134 14.60 5.24 6.46
CA ARG A 134 13.82 5.75 5.32
C ARG A 134 14.68 6.46 4.27
N ALA A 135 15.80 7.07 4.69
CA ALA A 135 16.73 7.72 3.77
C ALA A 135 17.41 6.73 2.79
N THR A 136 17.40 5.43 3.08
CA THR A 136 17.96 4.39 2.19
C THR A 136 17.00 3.97 1.08
N LEU A 137 15.73 4.39 1.13
CA LEU A 137 14.75 4.06 0.12
C LEU A 137 15.04 4.74 -1.21
N LYS A 138 14.75 4.04 -2.32
CA LYS A 138 14.83 4.66 -3.65
C LYS A 138 13.83 5.81 -3.72
N HIS A 139 14.31 7.00 -4.07
CA HIS A 139 13.50 8.22 -4.13
C HIS A 139 12.22 8.09 -4.98
N SER A 140 12.27 7.27 -6.03
CA SER A 140 11.15 6.99 -6.94
C SER A 140 10.21 5.87 -6.47
N SER A 141 10.48 5.23 -5.32
CA SER A 141 9.62 4.16 -4.81
C SER A 141 8.31 4.71 -4.25
N ASP A 142 7.24 3.89 -4.29
CA ASP A 142 5.97 4.23 -3.64
C ASP A 142 6.14 4.49 -2.16
N GLU A 143 6.99 3.70 -1.49
CA GLU A 143 7.27 3.85 -0.06
C GLU A 143 7.91 5.20 0.25
N ALA A 144 8.88 5.65 -0.55
CA ALA A 144 9.46 6.98 -0.39
C ALA A 144 8.45 8.11 -0.68
N ARG A 145 7.52 7.89 -1.62
CA ARG A 145 6.44 8.84 -1.91
C ARG A 145 5.47 8.98 -0.74
N ILE A 146 5.05 7.87 -0.16
CA ILE A 146 4.19 7.87 1.03
C ILE A 146 4.93 8.46 2.23
N GLY A 147 6.24 8.16 2.38
CA GLY A 147 7.06 8.78 3.42
C GLY A 147 7.06 10.31 3.36
N ARG A 148 7.23 10.89 2.17
CA ARG A 148 7.13 12.35 1.99
C ARG A 148 5.74 12.91 2.30
N MET A 149 4.68 12.14 1.99
CA MET A 149 3.32 12.52 2.37
C MET A 149 3.15 12.56 3.89
N VAL A 150 3.72 11.61 4.62
CA VAL A 150 3.71 11.60 6.09
C VAL A 150 4.55 12.76 6.66
N ASP A 151 5.71 13.06 6.09
CA ASP A 151 6.53 14.20 6.51
C ASP A 151 5.74 15.53 6.39
N GLY A 152 4.99 15.72 5.29
CA GLY A 152 4.09 16.85 5.10
C GLY A 152 2.95 16.86 6.12
N LEU A 153 2.31 15.71 6.32
CA LEU A 153 1.21 15.57 7.27
C LEU A 153 1.62 15.92 8.72
N ILE A 154 2.79 15.47 9.17
CA ILE A 154 3.29 15.78 10.52
C ILE A 154 3.50 17.30 10.67
N LYS A 155 4.08 17.94 9.65
CA LYS A 155 4.25 19.39 9.63
C LYS A 155 2.91 20.13 9.75
N ASP A 156 1.90 19.70 8.98
CA ASP A 156 0.56 20.30 9.02
C ASP A 156 -0.09 20.11 10.41
N LEU A 157 0.12 18.96 11.06
CA LEU A 157 -0.38 18.70 12.42
C LEU A 157 0.33 19.59 13.47
N ASP A 158 1.65 19.73 13.37
CA ASP A 158 2.43 20.56 14.28
C ASP A 158 2.06 22.05 14.13
N GLU A 159 1.80 22.51 12.90
CA GLU A 159 1.33 23.87 12.63
C GLU A 159 -0.09 24.10 13.21
N ALA A 160 -1.01 23.13 13.04
CA ALA A 160 -2.36 23.23 13.58
C ALA A 160 -2.40 23.26 15.12
N GLU A 161 -1.57 22.48 15.80
CA GLU A 161 -1.44 22.53 17.27
C GLU A 161 -0.94 23.91 17.75
N THR A 162 -0.18 24.63 16.90
CA THR A 162 0.35 25.97 17.22
C THR A 162 -0.71 27.04 16.98
N ASP A 163 -1.58 26.89 15.99
CA ASP A 163 -2.62 27.87 15.63
C ASP A 163 -3.83 27.84 16.59
N GLU A 164 -4.17 26.70 17.18
CA GLU A 164 -5.22 26.61 18.21
C GLU A 164 -4.91 27.41 19.45
N TRP A 165 -3.65 27.69 19.75
CA TRP A 165 -3.21 28.54 20.82
C TRP A 165 -3.69 30.01 20.68
N TRP A 166 -3.99 30.48 19.46
CA TRP A 166 -4.41 31.86 19.18
C TRP A 166 -5.93 32.09 19.26
N VAL A 167 -6.72 31.02 19.33
CA VAL A 167 -8.20 31.11 19.35
C VAL A 167 -8.76 31.28 20.77
N VAL A 168 -7.95 31.14 21.81
CA VAL A 168 -8.34 31.40 23.21
C VAL A 168 -8.04 32.85 23.59
N GLY A 169 -8.51 33.79 22.79
CA GLY A 169 -8.70 35.16 23.21
C GLY A 169 -9.88 35.25 24.18
N ASN A 170 -9.74 35.93 25.33
CA ASN A 170 -10.81 36.14 26.28
C ASN A 170 -12.07 36.67 25.56
N PRO A 171 -13.27 36.13 25.85
CA PRO A 171 -14.50 36.68 25.31
C PRO A 171 -14.61 38.15 25.73
N PRO A 172 -15.11 39.05 24.87
CA PRO A 172 -15.29 40.47 25.25
C PRO A 172 -16.21 40.55 26.46
N THR A 173 -15.72 41.17 27.52
CA THR A 173 -16.53 41.50 28.69
C THR A 173 -17.61 42.49 28.26
N ALA A 174 -18.89 42.11 28.47
CA ALA A 174 -20.06 42.93 28.22
C ALA A 174 -20.11 44.11 29.21
#